data_5b77acc185ad4f0811f1b5b05d2a1dc0
#
_entry.id   5b77acc185ad4f0811f1b5b05d2a1dc0
#
_cell.length_a   1.000
_cell.length_b   1.000
_cell.length_c   1.000
_cell.angle_alpha   90.00
_cell.angle_beta   90.00
_cell.angle_gamma   90.00
#
_symmetry.space_group_name_H-M   'P 1'
#
loop_
_entity.id
_entity.type
_entity.pdbx_description
1 polymer ?
#
loop_
_entity_poly.entity_id
_entity_poly.type
_entity_poly.pdbx_seq_one_letter_code
_entity_poly.pdbx_strand_id
1 'polypeptide(L)'
;MSKQWVCSVCGYVHTGDEAPDQCPQCKAAKDKFKLKEEGKGYADEHKIGVAQGVDPEILQGLRDNFNGECCEVGMYLAMSRQADREGYPEIAEAFKRYAFEEADHAARFAELLGEVVTNSTKKNLELRAAAEAGACEGKMMIAKRAKELNYDAIHDTVHEMAKDEARDGCGFQGLLNRYFK
;
A
#
# COMPACT_ATOMS: atom_id res chain seq x y z
N MET A 1 -28.03 -7.75 -31.66
CA MET A 1 -26.69 -7.07 -31.57
C MET A 1 -25.70 -8.11 -31.12
N SER A 2 -24.55 -8.25 -31.76
CA SER A 2 -23.50 -9.20 -31.37
C SER A 2 -22.90 -8.78 -30.05
N LYS A 3 -22.77 -9.71 -29.12
CA LYS A 3 -22.14 -9.49 -27.79
C LYS A 3 -20.62 -9.40 -27.95
N GLN A 4 -19.98 -8.64 -27.06
CA GLN A 4 -18.53 -8.62 -26.93
C GLN A 4 -18.11 -9.27 -25.61
N TRP A 5 -17.08 -10.12 -25.68
CA TRP A 5 -16.54 -10.88 -24.58
C TRP A 5 -15.07 -10.52 -24.39
N VAL A 6 -14.68 -10.11 -23.19
CA VAL A 6 -13.31 -9.73 -22.87
C VAL A 6 -12.63 -10.83 -22.05
N CYS A 7 -11.46 -11.26 -22.52
CA CYS A 7 -10.63 -12.18 -21.77
C CYS A 7 -10.00 -11.47 -20.57
N SER A 8 -10.30 -11.91 -19.36
CA SER A 8 -9.79 -11.32 -18.13
C SER A 8 -8.27 -11.55 -17.88
N VAL A 9 -7.65 -12.42 -18.69
CA VAL A 9 -6.21 -12.71 -18.59
C VAL A 9 -5.36 -11.76 -19.45
N CYS A 10 -5.79 -11.48 -20.68
CA CYS A 10 -4.96 -10.73 -21.64
C CYS A 10 -5.69 -9.54 -22.30
N GLY A 11 -6.96 -9.29 -21.99
CA GLY A 11 -7.74 -8.20 -22.56
C GLY A 11 -8.24 -8.44 -23.99
N TYR A 12 -8.02 -9.63 -24.60
CA TYR A 12 -8.53 -9.93 -25.94
C TYR A 12 -10.07 -9.82 -25.99
N VAL A 13 -10.58 -9.14 -27.00
CA VAL A 13 -12.03 -8.95 -27.21
C VAL A 13 -12.53 -9.87 -28.33
N HIS A 14 -13.47 -10.74 -28.01
CA HIS A 14 -14.19 -11.59 -28.96
C HIS A 14 -15.59 -11.01 -29.23
N THR A 15 -15.99 -10.99 -30.48
CA THR A 15 -17.34 -10.58 -30.88
C THR A 15 -18.13 -11.81 -31.34
N GLY A 16 -19.22 -12.13 -30.66
CA GLY A 16 -20.05 -13.31 -30.93
C GLY A 16 -21.17 -13.45 -29.91
N ASP A 17 -22.10 -14.39 -30.16
CA ASP A 17 -23.22 -14.63 -29.24
C ASP A 17 -22.78 -15.28 -27.93
N GLU A 18 -21.64 -16.01 -27.94
CA GLU A 18 -21.04 -16.66 -26.80
C GLU A 18 -19.52 -16.40 -26.74
N ALA A 19 -18.94 -16.58 -25.55
CA ALA A 19 -17.49 -16.58 -25.38
C ALA A 19 -16.85 -17.77 -26.11
N PRO A 20 -15.67 -17.62 -26.73
CA PRO A 20 -14.95 -18.73 -27.36
C PRO A 20 -14.49 -19.72 -26.31
N ASP A 21 -14.38 -21.02 -26.66
CA ASP A 21 -13.95 -22.07 -25.73
C ASP A 21 -12.52 -21.86 -25.22
N GLN A 22 -11.70 -21.20 -26.00
CA GLN A 22 -10.33 -20.83 -25.64
C GLN A 22 -9.94 -19.48 -26.23
N CYS A 23 -9.24 -18.68 -25.48
CA CYS A 23 -8.71 -17.41 -25.95
C CYS A 23 -7.68 -17.63 -27.06
N PRO A 24 -7.84 -17.06 -28.28
CA PRO A 24 -6.90 -17.24 -29.38
C PRO A 24 -5.54 -16.62 -29.07
N GLN A 25 -5.47 -15.63 -28.18
CA GLN A 25 -4.23 -14.90 -27.86
C GLN A 25 -3.45 -15.56 -26.71
N CYS A 26 -4.07 -15.86 -25.57
CA CYS A 26 -3.37 -16.36 -24.39
C CYS A 26 -3.72 -17.80 -23.99
N LYS A 27 -4.62 -18.46 -24.75
CA LYS A 27 -5.08 -19.82 -24.50
C LYS A 27 -5.88 -20.04 -23.21
N ALA A 28 -6.29 -18.98 -22.51
CA ALA A 28 -7.17 -19.05 -21.37
C ALA A 28 -8.51 -19.70 -21.75
N ALA A 29 -9.11 -20.46 -20.83
CA ALA A 29 -10.35 -21.16 -21.02
C ALA A 29 -11.56 -20.21 -21.07
N LYS A 30 -12.72 -20.69 -21.56
CA LYS A 30 -13.97 -19.96 -21.74
C LYS A 30 -14.44 -19.22 -20.47
N ASP A 31 -14.22 -19.80 -19.30
CA ASP A 31 -14.58 -19.22 -17.99
C ASP A 31 -13.83 -17.93 -17.64
N LYS A 32 -12.76 -17.63 -18.35
CA LYS A 32 -12.01 -16.36 -18.22
C LYS A 32 -12.55 -15.22 -19.07
N PHE A 33 -13.62 -15.44 -19.82
CA PHE A 33 -14.27 -14.38 -20.57
C PHE A 33 -15.42 -13.77 -19.78
N LYS A 34 -15.46 -12.44 -19.75
CA LYS A 34 -16.55 -11.65 -19.18
C LYS A 34 -17.30 -10.95 -20.32
N LEU A 35 -18.62 -10.85 -20.21
CA LEU A 35 -19.42 -10.07 -21.16
C LEU A 35 -18.99 -8.60 -21.01
N LYS A 36 -18.66 -7.95 -22.13
CA LYS A 36 -18.35 -6.52 -22.13
C LYS A 36 -19.65 -5.75 -21.97
N GLU A 37 -19.83 -5.10 -20.83
CA GLU A 37 -20.93 -4.18 -20.63
C GLU A 37 -20.75 -2.94 -21.52
N GLU A 38 -21.85 -2.34 -21.98
CA GLU A 38 -21.83 -1.10 -22.75
C GLU A 38 -21.35 0.03 -21.84
N GLY A 39 -20.07 0.34 -21.93
CA GLY A 39 -19.36 1.33 -21.14
C GLY A 39 -17.86 1.24 -21.42
N LYS A 40 -17.05 2.00 -20.75
CA LYS A 40 -15.58 1.90 -20.83
C LYS A 40 -15.08 0.59 -20.16
N GLY A 41 -15.41 -0.57 -20.77
CA GLY A 41 -15.05 -1.89 -20.21
C GLY A 41 -13.56 -2.18 -20.37
N TYR A 42 -12.82 -2.08 -19.31
CA TYR A 42 -11.49 -2.69 -19.20
C TYR A 42 -11.65 -4.20 -18.97
N ALA A 43 -10.60 -4.98 -19.22
CA ALA A 43 -10.60 -6.44 -18.98
C ALA A 43 -10.89 -6.78 -17.51
N ASP A 44 -10.46 -5.92 -16.62
CA ASP A 44 -10.79 -5.96 -15.21
C ASP A 44 -10.91 -4.54 -14.63
N GLU A 45 -11.59 -4.41 -13.50
CA GLU A 45 -11.75 -3.15 -12.79
C GLU A 45 -10.60 -3.00 -11.78
N HIS A 46 -9.77 -1.97 -11.97
CA HIS A 46 -8.73 -1.62 -11.01
C HIS A 46 -9.32 -0.77 -9.89
N LYS A 47 -9.54 -1.39 -8.72
CA LYS A 47 -10.10 -0.75 -7.54
C LYS A 47 -9.41 -1.22 -6.26
N ILE A 48 -9.51 -0.41 -5.22
CA ILE A 48 -9.00 -0.79 -3.90
C ILE A 48 -9.73 -2.06 -3.43
N GLY A 49 -8.94 -3.05 -2.99
CA GLY A 49 -9.45 -4.32 -2.50
C GLY A 49 -9.82 -5.33 -3.60
N VAL A 50 -9.31 -5.16 -4.82
CA VAL A 50 -9.57 -6.11 -5.92
C VAL A 50 -9.11 -7.53 -5.59
N ALA A 51 -8.15 -7.70 -4.70
CA ALA A 51 -7.66 -9.01 -4.23
C ALA A 51 -8.54 -9.66 -3.15
N GLN A 52 -9.62 -9.02 -2.71
CA GLN A 52 -10.53 -9.63 -1.74
C GLN A 52 -11.26 -10.82 -2.36
N GLY A 53 -11.11 -12.00 -1.74
CA GLY A 53 -11.76 -13.22 -2.20
C GLY A 53 -11.02 -13.97 -3.33
N VAL A 54 -9.79 -13.58 -3.66
CA VAL A 54 -8.92 -14.34 -4.55
C VAL A 54 -8.36 -15.59 -3.86
N ASP A 55 -7.60 -16.39 -4.62
CA ASP A 55 -6.92 -17.57 -4.10
C ASP A 55 -6.08 -17.22 -2.85
N PRO A 56 -6.14 -18.04 -1.77
CA PRO A 56 -5.45 -17.77 -0.51
C PRO A 56 -3.91 -17.65 -0.63
N GLU A 57 -3.28 -18.41 -1.54
CA GLU A 57 -1.84 -18.35 -1.76
C GLU A 57 -1.44 -17.02 -2.40
N ILE A 58 -2.23 -16.55 -3.37
CA ILE A 58 -2.04 -15.22 -3.98
C ILE A 58 -2.22 -14.14 -2.91
N LEU A 59 -3.30 -14.21 -2.13
CA LEU A 59 -3.57 -13.22 -1.09
C LEU A 59 -2.45 -13.14 -0.06
N GLN A 60 -1.94 -14.30 0.38
CA GLN A 60 -0.80 -14.35 1.32
C GLN A 60 0.47 -13.78 0.68
N GLY A 61 0.77 -14.12 -0.57
CA GLY A 61 1.90 -13.56 -1.31
C GLY A 61 1.84 -12.04 -1.41
N LEU A 62 0.66 -11.45 -1.66
CA LEU A 62 0.48 -10.00 -1.69
C LEU A 62 0.76 -9.35 -0.31
N ARG A 63 0.30 -9.98 0.79
CA ARG A 63 0.57 -9.49 2.16
C ARG A 63 2.05 -9.57 2.52
N ASP A 64 2.71 -10.66 2.17
CA ASP A 64 4.13 -10.87 2.45
C ASP A 64 4.98 -9.83 1.70
N ASN A 65 4.67 -9.58 0.43
CA ASN A 65 5.33 -8.53 -0.36
C ASN A 65 5.03 -7.14 0.22
N PHE A 66 3.77 -6.81 0.54
CA PHE A 66 3.44 -5.53 1.18
C PHE A 66 4.29 -5.27 2.43
N ASN A 67 4.43 -6.27 3.31
CA ASN A 67 5.25 -6.15 4.51
C ASN A 67 6.74 -6.03 4.18
N GLY A 68 7.22 -6.76 3.20
CA GLY A 68 8.60 -6.68 2.70
C GLY A 68 8.94 -5.27 2.23
N GLU A 69 8.16 -4.73 1.30
CA GLU A 69 8.35 -3.39 0.75
C GLU A 69 8.30 -2.30 1.83
N CYS A 70 7.35 -2.37 2.77
CA CYS A 70 7.29 -1.44 3.90
C CYS A 70 8.58 -1.49 4.76
N CYS A 71 9.16 -2.67 4.99
CA CYS A 71 10.40 -2.82 5.71
C CYS A 71 11.60 -2.26 4.91
N GLU A 72 11.65 -2.49 3.61
CA GLU A 72 12.73 -2.03 2.73
C GLU A 72 12.81 -0.50 2.65
N VAL A 73 11.68 0.21 2.67
CA VAL A 73 11.66 1.68 2.80
C VAL A 73 12.51 2.14 3.99
N GLY A 74 12.25 1.59 5.18
CA GLY A 74 12.97 1.95 6.41
C GLY A 74 14.44 1.55 6.36
N MET A 75 14.74 0.34 5.87
CA MET A 75 16.09 -0.17 5.73
C MET A 75 16.93 0.69 4.79
N TYR A 76 16.44 1.00 3.60
CA TYR A 76 17.19 1.77 2.60
C TYR A 76 17.41 3.21 3.05
N LEU A 77 16.43 3.85 3.72
CA LEU A 77 16.65 5.16 4.31
C LEU A 77 17.71 5.13 5.42
N ALA A 78 17.77 4.08 6.23
CA ALA A 78 18.81 3.91 7.25
C ALA A 78 20.18 3.67 6.61
N MET A 79 20.27 2.83 5.57
CA MET A 79 21.49 2.57 4.79
C MET A 79 21.98 3.85 4.08
N SER A 80 21.06 4.67 3.56
CA SER A 80 21.40 5.97 3.00
C SER A 80 22.11 6.87 4.01
N ARG A 81 21.58 6.98 5.23
CA ARG A 81 22.21 7.77 6.30
C ARG A 81 23.59 7.23 6.68
N GLN A 82 23.78 5.90 6.63
CA GLN A 82 25.09 5.29 6.90
C GLN A 82 26.08 5.62 5.77
N ALA A 83 25.67 5.51 4.52
CA ALA A 83 26.51 5.88 3.38
C ALA A 83 26.95 7.36 3.42
N ASP A 84 26.04 8.27 3.81
CA ASP A 84 26.37 9.69 4.02
C ASP A 84 27.44 9.86 5.11
N ARG A 85 27.30 9.18 6.26
CA ARG A 85 28.30 9.24 7.35
C ARG A 85 29.67 8.71 6.95
N GLU A 86 29.71 7.75 6.03
CA GLU A 86 30.95 7.18 5.51
C GLU A 86 31.55 7.98 4.32
N GLY A 87 30.85 9.01 3.85
CA GLY A 87 31.31 9.88 2.76
C GLY A 87 31.04 9.33 1.36
N TYR A 88 29.99 8.52 1.20
CA TYR A 88 29.54 7.97 -0.09
C TYR A 88 28.21 8.59 -0.56
N PRO A 89 28.17 9.87 -0.94
CA PRO A 89 26.93 10.59 -1.26
C PRO A 89 26.16 9.97 -2.44
N GLU A 90 26.85 9.43 -3.44
CA GLU A 90 26.19 8.78 -4.58
C GLU A 90 25.46 7.48 -4.17
N ILE A 91 26.04 6.72 -3.24
CA ILE A 91 25.42 5.51 -2.67
C ILE A 91 24.23 5.91 -1.79
N ALA A 92 24.39 6.95 -0.99
CA ALA A 92 23.32 7.47 -0.14
C ALA A 92 22.11 7.89 -0.99
N GLU A 93 22.34 8.60 -2.09
CA GLU A 93 21.27 9.03 -2.98
C GLU A 93 20.61 7.86 -3.72
N ALA A 94 21.39 6.84 -4.12
CA ALA A 94 20.83 5.63 -4.70
C ALA A 94 19.88 4.91 -3.73
N PHE A 95 20.27 4.74 -2.46
CA PHE A 95 19.40 4.15 -1.43
C PHE A 95 18.12 4.96 -1.22
N LYS A 96 18.18 6.30 -1.17
CA LYS A 96 16.98 7.14 -1.07
C LYS A 96 16.02 6.90 -2.23
N ARG A 97 16.54 6.88 -3.46
CA ARG A 97 15.73 6.65 -4.65
C ARG A 97 15.03 5.29 -4.59
N TYR A 98 15.75 4.23 -4.27
CA TYR A 98 15.16 2.90 -4.14
C TYR A 98 14.12 2.85 -3.01
N ALA A 99 14.36 3.49 -1.87
CA ALA A 99 13.37 3.57 -0.81
C ALA A 99 12.03 4.18 -1.29
N PHE A 100 12.04 5.15 -2.19
CA PHE A 100 10.82 5.71 -2.78
C PHE A 100 10.19 4.77 -3.84
N GLU A 101 10.99 3.98 -4.55
CA GLU A 101 10.48 2.93 -5.43
C GLU A 101 9.73 1.86 -4.62
N GLU A 102 10.31 1.39 -3.50
CA GLU A 102 9.65 0.42 -2.60
C GLU A 102 8.40 1.01 -1.91
N ALA A 103 8.39 2.31 -1.63
CA ALA A 103 7.19 2.96 -1.11
C ALA A 103 6.03 2.95 -2.14
N ASP A 104 6.31 3.10 -3.44
CA ASP A 104 5.31 2.97 -4.49
C ASP A 104 4.84 1.52 -4.66
N HIS A 105 5.75 0.54 -4.58
CA HIS A 105 5.40 -0.89 -4.58
C HIS A 105 4.48 -1.23 -3.40
N ALA A 106 4.84 -0.82 -2.18
CA ALA A 106 4.00 -1.00 -1.00
C ALA A 106 2.61 -0.37 -1.17
N ALA A 107 2.52 0.84 -1.73
CA ALA A 107 1.25 1.51 -1.98
C ALA A 107 0.37 0.70 -2.95
N ARG A 108 0.94 0.13 -4.01
CA ARG A 108 0.21 -0.72 -4.98
C ARG A 108 -0.29 -2.01 -4.33
N PHE A 109 0.52 -2.67 -3.51
CA PHE A 109 0.07 -3.84 -2.74
C PHE A 109 -1.03 -3.48 -1.75
N ALA A 110 -0.93 -2.33 -1.07
CA ALA A 110 -1.98 -1.83 -0.19
C ALA A 110 -3.31 -1.61 -0.92
N GLU A 111 -3.28 -1.05 -2.13
CA GLU A 111 -4.45 -0.86 -2.98
C GLU A 111 -5.06 -2.19 -3.43
N LEU A 112 -4.24 -3.16 -3.87
CA LEU A 112 -4.72 -4.49 -4.25
C LEU A 112 -5.42 -5.18 -3.09
N LEU A 113 -4.83 -5.14 -1.90
CA LEU A 113 -5.35 -5.78 -0.69
C LEU A 113 -6.60 -5.08 -0.14
N GLY A 114 -6.62 -3.74 -0.11
CA GLY A 114 -7.71 -2.97 0.51
C GLY A 114 -7.87 -3.22 2.02
N GLU A 115 -6.80 -3.63 2.70
CA GLU A 115 -6.79 -3.96 4.13
C GLU A 115 -6.38 -2.76 5.00
N VAL A 116 -5.45 -1.94 4.51
CA VAL A 116 -4.92 -0.77 5.23
C VAL A 116 -5.35 0.57 4.61
N VAL A 117 -5.94 0.54 3.43
CA VAL A 117 -6.48 1.69 2.71
C VAL A 117 -7.89 1.39 2.23
N THR A 118 -8.77 2.40 2.22
CA THR A 118 -10.15 2.29 1.75
C THR A 118 -10.38 3.24 0.56
N ASN A 119 -11.46 3.04 -0.18
CA ASN A 119 -11.90 3.94 -1.25
C ASN A 119 -12.53 5.26 -0.75
N SER A 120 -12.44 5.55 0.54
CA SER A 120 -12.99 6.75 1.16
C SER A 120 -11.89 7.55 1.88
N THR A 121 -11.57 8.74 1.36
CA THR A 121 -10.63 9.67 2.00
C THR A 121 -11.06 10.00 3.44
N LYS A 122 -12.35 10.22 3.68
CA LYS A 122 -12.88 10.43 5.02
C LYS A 122 -12.53 9.28 5.96
N LYS A 123 -12.82 8.05 5.52
CA LYS A 123 -12.57 6.85 6.33
C LYS A 123 -11.07 6.63 6.56
N ASN A 124 -10.23 6.88 5.56
CA ASN A 124 -8.79 6.78 5.71
C ASN A 124 -8.25 7.78 6.74
N LEU A 125 -8.74 9.03 6.75
CA LEU A 125 -8.38 10.03 7.75
C LEU A 125 -8.83 9.63 9.16
N GLU A 126 -10.06 9.10 9.31
CA GLU A 126 -10.58 8.61 10.61
C GLU A 126 -9.69 7.49 11.18
N LEU A 127 -9.35 6.51 10.33
CA LEU A 127 -8.50 5.39 10.72
C LEU A 127 -7.09 5.85 11.11
N ARG A 128 -6.52 6.78 10.35
CA ARG A 128 -5.17 7.29 10.65
C ARG A 128 -5.13 8.14 11.89
N ALA A 129 -6.05 9.08 12.08
CA ALA A 129 -6.11 9.89 13.30
C ALA A 129 -6.17 9.01 14.58
N ALA A 130 -6.95 7.93 14.55
CA ALA A 130 -7.03 6.99 15.66
C ALA A 130 -5.74 6.18 15.86
N ALA A 131 -5.11 5.75 14.75
CA ALA A 131 -3.89 4.94 14.80
C ALA A 131 -2.69 5.76 15.30
N GLU A 132 -2.56 7.04 14.89
CA GLU A 132 -1.48 7.92 15.36
C GLU A 132 -1.56 8.18 16.87
N ALA A 133 -2.77 8.28 17.43
CA ALA A 133 -2.94 8.39 18.87
C ALA A 133 -2.39 7.16 19.61
N GLY A 134 -2.68 5.95 19.13
CA GLY A 134 -2.15 4.72 19.70
C GLY A 134 -0.63 4.57 19.50
N ALA A 135 -0.12 4.97 18.33
CA ALA A 135 1.31 4.97 18.03
C ALA A 135 2.08 5.94 18.94
N CYS A 136 1.53 7.13 19.19
CA CYS A 136 2.08 8.10 20.14
C CYS A 136 2.17 7.51 21.55
N GLU A 137 1.09 6.92 22.06
CA GLU A 137 1.06 6.30 23.39
C GLU A 137 2.10 5.17 23.51
N GLY A 138 2.14 4.25 22.54
CA GLY A 138 3.08 3.14 22.53
C GLY A 138 4.56 3.61 22.52
N LYS A 139 4.90 4.58 21.65
CA LYS A 139 6.23 5.17 21.60
C LYS A 139 6.60 5.89 22.91
N MET A 140 5.64 6.61 23.51
CA MET A 140 5.87 7.30 24.78
C MET A 140 6.16 6.32 25.92
N MET A 141 5.50 5.15 25.94
CA MET A 141 5.80 4.10 26.91
C MET A 141 7.24 3.57 26.76
N ILE A 142 7.68 3.32 25.54
CA ILE A 142 9.05 2.89 25.24
C ILE A 142 10.06 3.97 25.68
N ALA A 143 9.81 5.24 25.33
CA ALA A 143 10.69 6.36 25.69
C ALA A 143 10.83 6.51 27.20
N LYS A 144 9.75 6.44 27.98
CA LYS A 144 9.77 6.48 29.44
C LYS A 144 10.62 5.34 30.00
N ARG A 145 10.40 4.11 29.51
CA ARG A 145 11.16 2.94 29.97
C ARG A 145 12.65 3.05 29.64
N ALA A 146 12.99 3.55 28.45
CA ALA A 146 14.37 3.79 28.06
C ALA A 146 15.05 4.82 29.00
N LYS A 147 14.33 5.88 29.39
CA LYS A 147 14.85 6.88 30.34
C LYS A 147 15.13 6.30 31.71
N GLU A 148 14.21 5.48 32.25
CA GLU A 148 14.40 4.78 33.54
C GLU A 148 15.66 3.90 33.54
N LEU A 149 16.01 3.34 32.38
CA LEU A 149 17.17 2.45 32.20
C LEU A 149 18.45 3.20 31.76
N ASN A 150 18.43 4.52 31.67
CA ASN A 150 19.53 5.37 31.20
C ASN A 150 19.97 5.08 29.75
N TYR A 151 19.00 4.70 28.87
CA TYR A 151 19.21 4.53 27.44
C TYR A 151 18.87 5.83 26.70
N ASP A 152 19.63 6.90 26.93
CA ASP A 152 19.30 8.25 26.49
C ASP A 152 19.12 8.35 24.96
N ALA A 153 19.98 7.71 24.16
CA ALA A 153 19.86 7.72 22.70
C ALA A 153 18.55 7.07 22.21
N ILE A 154 18.09 6.02 22.87
CA ILE A 154 16.80 5.37 22.56
C ILE A 154 15.65 6.28 23.01
N HIS A 155 15.75 6.82 24.23
CA HIS A 155 14.75 7.75 24.76
C HIS A 155 14.55 8.93 23.81
N ASP A 156 15.59 9.64 23.46
CA ASP A 156 15.52 10.84 22.65
C ASP A 156 14.92 10.56 21.28
N THR A 157 15.37 9.50 20.61
CA THR A 157 14.87 9.10 19.30
C THR A 157 13.40 8.76 19.34
N VAL A 158 12.97 7.89 20.28
CA VAL A 158 11.59 7.41 20.34
C VAL A 158 10.63 8.49 20.87
N HIS A 159 11.12 9.36 21.77
CA HIS A 159 10.34 10.48 22.30
C HIS A 159 10.03 11.52 21.21
N GLU A 160 10.99 11.86 20.33
CA GLU A 160 10.72 12.73 19.19
C GLU A 160 9.72 12.10 18.22
N MET A 161 9.86 10.81 17.90
CA MET A 161 8.86 10.09 17.09
C MET A 161 7.46 10.14 17.73
N ALA A 162 7.35 9.99 19.06
CA ALA A 162 6.04 10.10 19.73
C ALA A 162 5.39 11.48 19.54
N LYS A 163 6.18 12.56 19.51
CA LYS A 163 5.69 13.92 19.22
C LYS A 163 5.26 14.07 17.77
N ASP A 164 5.98 13.43 16.84
CA ASP A 164 5.59 13.40 15.41
C ASP A 164 4.23 12.74 15.25
N GLU A 165 4.00 11.56 15.86
CA GLU A 165 2.70 10.88 15.81
C GLU A 165 1.56 11.75 16.38
N ALA A 166 1.81 12.46 17.49
CA ALA A 166 0.81 13.37 18.06
C ALA A 166 0.48 14.52 17.11
N ARG A 167 1.48 15.10 16.44
CA ARG A 167 1.30 16.15 15.44
C ARG A 167 0.52 15.64 14.23
N ASP A 168 0.86 14.46 13.73
CA ASP A 168 0.24 13.87 12.56
C ASP A 168 -1.21 13.48 12.84
N GLY A 169 -1.50 12.91 14.01
CA GLY A 169 -2.86 12.65 14.46
C GLY A 169 -3.73 13.91 14.56
N CYS A 170 -3.16 15.00 15.12
CA CYS A 170 -3.82 16.31 15.12
C CYS A 170 -4.03 16.86 13.71
N GLY A 171 -3.07 16.65 12.81
CA GLY A 171 -3.17 17.04 11.41
C GLY A 171 -4.32 16.33 10.70
N PHE A 172 -4.42 15.00 10.80
CA PHE A 172 -5.52 14.22 10.23
C PHE A 172 -6.88 14.61 10.80
N GLN A 173 -6.97 14.83 12.12
CA GLN A 173 -8.21 15.30 12.74
C GLN A 173 -8.60 16.70 12.27
N GLY A 174 -7.62 17.59 12.07
CA GLY A 174 -7.84 18.94 11.53
C GLY A 174 -8.39 18.91 10.10
N LEU A 175 -7.87 18.01 9.25
CA LEU A 175 -8.37 17.80 7.90
C LEU A 175 -9.78 17.21 7.89
N LEU A 176 -10.08 16.24 8.77
CA LEU A 176 -11.43 15.71 8.95
C LEU A 176 -12.44 16.84 9.29
N ASN A 177 -12.11 17.65 10.27
CA ASN A 177 -12.98 18.74 10.73
C ASN A 177 -13.18 19.82 9.63
N ARG A 178 -12.19 20.01 8.77
CA ARG A 178 -12.25 21.00 7.68
C ARG A 178 -13.10 20.54 6.50
N TYR A 179 -12.94 19.30 6.07
CA TYR A 179 -13.50 18.83 4.79
C TYR A 179 -14.71 17.91 4.92
N PHE A 180 -14.93 17.29 6.09
CA PHE A 180 -15.96 16.26 6.29
C PHE A 180 -16.86 16.53 7.51
N LYS A 181 -17.37 17.74 7.59
CA LYS A 181 -18.34 18.16 8.61
C LYS A 181 -19.66 17.42 8.47
#